data_aeb3fdc5f130a886fd132f2419678bcb
#
_entry.id   aeb3fdc5f130a886fd132f2419678bcb
#
_cell.length_a   1.000
_cell.length_b   1.000
_cell.length_c   1.000
_cell.angle_alpha   90.00
_cell.angle_beta   90.00
_cell.angle_gamma   90.00
#
_symmetry.space_group_name_H-M   'P 1'
#
loop_
_entity.id
_entity.type
_entity.pdbx_description
1 polymer ?
#
loop_
_entity_poly.entity_id
_entity_poly.type
_entity_poly.pdbx_seq_one_letter_code
_entity_poly.pdbx_strand_id
1 'polypeptide(L)'
;MIRSATLLFSSLLFAIHNLGQGVAQGPPPPPSAKTIKCKGRTIPQLEDVTEKAGIRFSHTSAPESRYIVESMSGGVLLLDYDRDGWLDIYFTNAPTVDMALKGRSARGALYHNNHDGTFTDVTDKAGVGKPCFAMGGAVGDYDNDGWPDIYVTCYGGNVLYHNNGDGTFTDVSKKAGVDDPTAITG
;
A
#
# COMPACT_ATOMS: atom_id res chain seq x y z
N MET A 1 -81.57 -21.89 -11.88
CA MET A 1 -81.04 -21.26 -13.14
C MET A 1 -79.84 -20.42 -12.77
N ILE A 2 -78.65 -21.01 -12.90
CA ILE A 2 -77.39 -20.33 -12.58
C ILE A 2 -76.58 -20.35 -13.86
N ARG A 3 -76.33 -19.17 -14.36
CA ARG A 3 -75.47 -18.96 -15.57
C ARG A 3 -73.99 -19.01 -15.18
N SER A 4 -73.23 -19.90 -15.76
CA SER A 4 -71.78 -19.96 -15.71
C SER A 4 -71.18 -18.75 -16.47
N ALA A 5 -70.33 -18.04 -15.81
CA ALA A 5 -69.45 -17.04 -16.44
C ALA A 5 -68.06 -17.63 -16.61
N THR A 6 -67.66 -17.83 -17.86
CA THR A 6 -66.36 -18.34 -18.24
C THR A 6 -65.36 -17.19 -18.25
N LEU A 7 -64.42 -17.18 -17.33
CA LEU A 7 -63.31 -16.22 -17.28
C LEU A 7 -62.18 -16.71 -18.21
N LEU A 8 -61.96 -15.99 -19.29
CA LEU A 8 -60.79 -16.14 -20.16
C LEU A 8 -59.56 -15.52 -19.44
N PHE A 9 -58.65 -16.39 -19.00
CA PHE A 9 -57.32 -15.98 -18.55
C PHE A 9 -56.42 -15.75 -19.79
N SER A 10 -56.19 -14.49 -20.10
CA SER A 10 -55.19 -14.08 -21.06
C SER A 10 -53.82 -14.20 -20.41
N SER A 11 -53.04 -15.20 -20.80
CA SER A 11 -51.65 -15.39 -20.41
C SER A 11 -50.77 -14.36 -21.11
N LEU A 12 -50.43 -13.30 -20.38
CA LEU A 12 -49.42 -12.34 -20.78
C LEU A 12 -48.03 -12.97 -20.55
N LEU A 13 -47.40 -13.46 -21.59
CA LEU A 13 -45.99 -13.89 -21.59
C LEU A 13 -45.11 -12.68 -21.36
N PHE A 14 -44.61 -12.47 -20.16
CA PHE A 14 -43.49 -11.57 -19.90
C PHE A 14 -42.21 -12.21 -20.45
N ALA A 15 -41.75 -11.74 -21.59
CA ALA A 15 -40.42 -12.02 -22.07
C ALA A 15 -39.41 -11.32 -21.13
N ILE A 16 -38.82 -12.08 -20.22
CA ILE A 16 -37.69 -11.60 -19.40
C ILE A 16 -36.51 -11.47 -20.35
N HIS A 17 -36.23 -10.26 -20.79
CA HIS A 17 -34.97 -9.95 -21.43
C HIS A 17 -33.88 -10.10 -20.35
N ASN A 18 -33.10 -11.15 -20.44
CA ASN A 18 -31.85 -11.30 -19.75
C ASN A 18 -30.93 -10.18 -20.25
N LEU A 19 -30.93 -9.06 -19.52
CA LEU A 19 -29.84 -8.11 -19.59
C LEU A 19 -28.62 -8.81 -18.99
N GLY A 20 -27.84 -9.44 -19.85
CA GLY A 20 -26.55 -9.96 -19.50
C GLY A 20 -25.75 -8.82 -18.87
N GLN A 21 -25.55 -8.91 -17.56
CA GLN A 21 -24.56 -8.09 -16.87
C GLN A 21 -23.22 -8.41 -17.53
N GLY A 22 -22.77 -7.52 -18.40
CA GLY A 22 -21.43 -7.57 -18.94
C GLY A 22 -20.49 -7.44 -17.74
N VAL A 23 -19.92 -8.56 -17.31
CA VAL A 23 -18.76 -8.56 -16.42
C VAL A 23 -17.74 -7.68 -17.14
N ALA A 24 -17.43 -6.52 -16.58
CA ALA A 24 -16.38 -5.66 -17.09
C ALA A 24 -15.11 -6.53 -17.13
N GLN A 25 -14.74 -6.96 -18.33
CA GLN A 25 -13.47 -7.65 -18.54
C GLN A 25 -12.39 -6.66 -18.11
N GLY A 26 -11.58 -7.06 -17.15
CA GLY A 26 -10.38 -6.32 -16.78
C GLY A 26 -9.57 -6.00 -18.03
N PRO A 27 -8.69 -4.99 -17.98
CA PRO A 27 -7.86 -4.67 -19.14
C PRO A 27 -7.19 -5.96 -19.65
N PRO A 28 -7.10 -6.14 -20.97
CA PRO A 28 -6.46 -7.32 -21.53
C PRO A 28 -5.05 -7.44 -20.95
N PRO A 29 -4.56 -8.66 -20.69
CA PRO A 29 -3.20 -8.84 -20.21
C PRO A 29 -2.25 -8.13 -21.20
N PRO A 30 -1.19 -7.50 -20.68
CA PRO A 30 -0.23 -6.82 -21.56
C PRO A 30 0.28 -7.82 -22.59
N PRO A 31 0.45 -7.40 -23.85
CA PRO A 31 0.98 -8.27 -24.88
C PRO A 31 2.30 -8.85 -24.40
N SER A 32 2.51 -10.15 -24.61
CA SER A 32 3.76 -10.83 -24.25
C SER A 32 4.94 -9.97 -24.70
N ALA A 33 5.80 -9.60 -23.75
CA ALA A 33 6.89 -8.65 -23.98
C ALA A 33 7.76 -9.14 -25.14
N LYS A 34 7.61 -8.53 -26.32
CA LYS A 34 8.57 -8.71 -27.40
C LYS A 34 9.89 -8.15 -26.90
N THR A 35 10.95 -8.96 -26.94
CA THR A 35 12.29 -8.51 -26.58
C THR A 35 12.66 -7.31 -27.44
N ILE A 36 12.58 -6.12 -26.85
CA ILE A 36 12.94 -4.87 -27.55
C ILE A 36 14.45 -4.73 -27.43
N LYS A 37 15.15 -4.68 -28.55
CA LYS A 37 16.59 -4.40 -28.59
C LYS A 37 16.82 -2.91 -28.69
N CYS A 38 17.48 -2.32 -27.70
CA CYS A 38 17.92 -0.94 -27.73
C CYS A 38 19.40 -0.88 -28.15
N LYS A 39 19.67 -0.34 -29.35
CA LYS A 39 21.04 -0.26 -29.94
C LYS A 39 21.77 -1.61 -29.92
N GLY A 40 21.10 -2.72 -30.21
CA GLY A 40 21.70 -4.06 -30.23
C GLY A 40 21.86 -4.73 -28.87
N ARG A 41 21.47 -4.08 -27.77
CA ARG A 41 21.49 -4.67 -26.41
C ARG A 41 20.10 -5.23 -26.06
N THR A 42 20.08 -6.35 -25.35
CA THR A 42 18.84 -6.90 -24.77
C THR A 42 18.43 -6.05 -23.58
N ILE A 43 17.17 -5.62 -23.52
CA ILE A 43 16.63 -4.97 -22.34
C ILE A 43 16.49 -6.02 -21.23
N PRO A 44 16.99 -5.76 -20.02
CA PRO A 44 16.81 -6.66 -18.88
C PRO A 44 15.31 -6.95 -18.66
N GLN A 45 14.98 -8.20 -18.40
CA GLN A 45 13.65 -8.59 -17.96
C GLN A 45 13.62 -8.56 -16.43
N LEU A 46 12.57 -7.94 -15.88
CA LEU A 46 12.32 -7.97 -14.43
C LEU A 46 11.39 -9.14 -14.13
N GLU A 47 11.67 -9.84 -13.06
CA GLU A 47 10.84 -10.91 -12.50
C GLU A 47 10.29 -10.46 -11.16
N ASP A 48 9.01 -10.74 -10.91
CA ASP A 48 8.40 -10.54 -9.60
C ASP A 48 8.83 -11.67 -8.67
N VAL A 49 9.61 -11.32 -7.65
CA VAL A 49 10.14 -12.26 -6.65
C VAL A 49 9.54 -12.01 -5.26
N THR A 50 8.51 -11.19 -5.14
CA THR A 50 7.93 -10.73 -3.88
C THR A 50 7.63 -11.87 -2.91
N GLU A 51 6.87 -12.88 -3.33
CA GLU A 51 6.55 -14.04 -2.48
C GLU A 51 7.79 -14.88 -2.13
N LYS A 52 8.67 -15.10 -3.12
CA LYS A 52 9.91 -15.87 -2.94
C LYS A 52 10.87 -15.16 -1.98
N ALA A 53 10.89 -13.84 -2.01
CA ALA A 53 11.66 -13.01 -1.10
C ALA A 53 11.04 -12.89 0.30
N GLY A 54 9.87 -13.48 0.56
CA GLY A 54 9.23 -13.46 1.88
C GLY A 54 8.49 -12.13 2.19
N ILE A 55 8.36 -11.24 1.23
CA ILE A 55 7.66 -9.96 1.42
C ILE A 55 6.15 -10.20 1.32
N ARG A 56 5.42 -9.89 2.39
CA ARG A 56 3.96 -10.08 2.49
C ARG A 56 3.22 -8.77 2.78
N PHE A 57 3.84 -7.66 2.43
CA PHE A 57 3.24 -6.35 2.57
C PHE A 57 2.16 -6.14 1.51
N SER A 58 1.03 -5.56 1.91
CA SER A 58 -0.03 -5.13 1.01
C SER A 58 -0.31 -3.65 1.20
N HIS A 59 -0.13 -2.88 0.16
CA HIS A 59 -0.54 -1.49 0.14
C HIS A 59 -2.08 -1.42 0.11
N THR A 60 -2.66 -0.67 1.05
CA THR A 60 -4.11 -0.53 1.16
C THR A 60 -4.59 0.57 0.21
N SER A 61 -5.52 0.24 -0.69
CA SER A 61 -6.15 1.20 -1.60
C SER A 61 -7.55 0.75 -2.00
N ALA A 62 -8.38 1.68 -2.44
CA ALA A 62 -9.73 1.43 -2.96
C ALA A 62 -9.95 2.27 -4.25
N PRO A 63 -9.31 1.87 -5.37
CA PRO A 63 -9.33 2.64 -6.60
C PRO A 63 -10.73 2.86 -7.16
N GLU A 64 -11.68 1.99 -6.84
CA GLU A 64 -13.08 2.11 -7.19
C GLU A 64 -13.77 3.34 -6.54
N SER A 65 -13.31 3.75 -5.36
CA SER A 65 -13.84 4.91 -4.63
C SER A 65 -13.38 6.25 -5.20
N ARG A 66 -12.35 6.26 -6.05
CA ARG A 66 -11.81 7.43 -6.77
C ARG A 66 -11.43 8.62 -5.89
N TYR A 67 -11.05 8.38 -4.64
CA TYR A 67 -10.50 9.42 -3.78
C TYR A 67 -9.06 9.74 -4.18
N ILE A 68 -8.80 11.00 -4.52
CA ILE A 68 -7.48 11.43 -5.01
C ILE A 68 -6.39 11.20 -3.97
N VAL A 69 -6.71 11.34 -2.68
CA VAL A 69 -5.79 11.13 -1.56
C VAL A 69 -5.27 9.70 -1.50
N GLU A 70 -6.07 8.71 -1.89
CA GLU A 70 -5.65 7.31 -1.91
C GLU A 70 -4.67 7.01 -3.06
N SER A 71 -4.71 7.78 -4.15
CA SER A 71 -3.77 7.63 -5.27
C SER A 71 -2.40 8.26 -4.98
N MET A 72 -2.29 9.06 -3.94
CA MET A 72 -1.05 9.74 -3.53
C MET A 72 -0.38 9.06 -2.32
N SER A 73 -0.99 8.02 -1.78
CA SER A 73 -0.46 7.30 -0.62
C SER A 73 0.50 6.20 -1.04
N GLY A 74 1.35 5.81 -0.10
CA GLY A 74 2.32 4.74 -0.30
C GLY A 74 3.67 5.22 -0.79
N GLY A 75 4.71 4.56 -0.31
CA GLY A 75 6.10 4.81 -0.68
C GLY A 75 6.96 3.66 -0.20
N VAL A 76 8.18 3.61 -0.73
CA VAL A 76 9.21 2.65 -0.33
C VAL A 76 10.49 3.40 -0.05
N LEU A 77 11.14 3.05 1.07
CA LEU A 77 12.43 3.56 1.47
C LEU A 77 13.42 2.40 1.52
N LEU A 78 14.64 2.66 1.09
CA LEU A 78 15.76 1.73 1.22
C LEU A 78 16.75 2.32 2.21
N LEU A 79 17.12 1.55 3.23
CA LEU A 79 18.07 1.97 4.26
C LEU A 79 18.80 0.74 4.82
N ASP A 80 19.98 0.94 5.29
CA ASP A 80 20.74 -0.04 6.08
C ASP A 80 20.56 0.36 7.56
N TYR A 81 19.42 -0.10 8.19
CA TYR A 81 19.02 0.43 9.49
C TYR A 81 19.87 -0.11 10.65
N ASP A 82 20.47 -1.29 10.49
CA ASP A 82 21.29 -1.94 11.52
C ASP A 82 22.80 -1.94 11.16
N ARG A 83 23.17 -1.29 10.04
CA ARG A 83 24.54 -1.09 9.58
C ARG A 83 25.30 -2.39 9.31
N ASP A 84 24.59 -3.38 8.81
CA ASP A 84 25.18 -4.67 8.40
C ASP A 84 25.75 -4.66 6.97
N GLY A 85 25.55 -3.55 6.23
CA GLY A 85 26.03 -3.34 4.87
C GLY A 85 25.03 -3.77 3.78
N TRP A 86 23.83 -4.19 4.14
CA TRP A 86 22.75 -4.57 3.23
C TRP A 86 21.57 -3.63 3.35
N LEU A 87 20.91 -3.39 2.23
CA LEU A 87 19.74 -2.51 2.23
C LEU A 87 18.50 -3.26 2.67
N ASP A 88 17.82 -2.69 3.65
CA ASP A 88 16.51 -3.05 4.15
C ASP A 88 15.41 -2.26 3.46
N ILE A 89 14.16 -2.66 3.63
CA ILE A 89 13.03 -2.03 2.96
C ILE A 89 12.01 -1.55 3.99
N TYR A 90 11.68 -0.26 3.98
CA TYR A 90 10.55 0.27 4.72
C TYR A 90 9.44 0.69 3.76
N PHE A 91 8.25 0.10 3.92
CA PHE A 91 7.05 0.46 3.18
C PHE A 91 6.20 1.40 4.02
N THR A 92 5.75 2.49 3.42
CA THR A 92 4.69 3.33 4.02
C THR A 92 3.32 2.82 3.59
N ASN A 93 2.28 3.07 4.41
CA ASN A 93 0.91 2.66 4.11
C ASN A 93 -0.10 3.70 4.59
N ALA A 94 -1.26 3.71 3.97
CA ALA A 94 -2.37 4.54 4.40
C ALA A 94 -3.65 3.71 4.45
N PRO A 95 -4.60 3.99 5.37
CA PRO A 95 -5.93 3.40 5.27
C PRO A 95 -6.65 3.94 4.04
N THR A 96 -7.65 3.21 3.54
CA THR A 96 -8.60 3.83 2.61
C THR A 96 -9.42 4.89 3.35
N VAL A 97 -10.03 5.83 2.61
CA VAL A 97 -10.93 6.83 3.20
C VAL A 97 -12.05 6.14 3.99
N ASP A 98 -12.64 5.09 3.43
CA ASP A 98 -13.69 4.32 4.10
C ASP A 98 -13.20 3.61 5.38
N MET A 99 -11.96 3.15 5.41
CA MET A 99 -11.34 2.61 6.61
C MET A 99 -11.15 3.70 7.67
N ALA A 100 -10.60 4.84 7.27
CA ALA A 100 -10.35 5.97 8.16
C ALA A 100 -11.65 6.50 8.78
N LEU A 101 -12.72 6.66 7.99
CA LEU A 101 -14.04 7.05 8.49
C LEU A 101 -14.64 6.05 9.49
N LYS A 102 -14.24 4.79 9.44
CA LYS A 102 -14.65 3.73 10.38
C LYS A 102 -13.65 3.55 11.54
N GLY A 103 -12.71 4.45 11.71
CA GLY A 103 -11.67 4.38 12.75
C GLY A 103 -10.68 3.23 12.57
N ARG A 104 -10.58 2.65 11.37
CA ARG A 104 -9.57 1.64 11.03
C ARG A 104 -8.34 2.33 10.44
N SER A 105 -7.17 1.76 10.70
CA SER A 105 -5.91 2.29 10.23
C SER A 105 -5.12 1.26 9.42
N ALA A 106 -4.11 1.72 8.71
CA ALA A 106 -3.08 0.91 8.11
C ALA A 106 -1.73 1.37 8.67
N ARG A 107 -0.73 0.50 8.62
CA ARG A 107 0.62 0.80 9.13
C ARG A 107 1.66 0.47 8.08
N GLY A 108 2.79 1.17 8.13
CA GLY A 108 3.99 0.80 7.39
C GLY A 108 4.61 -0.50 7.89
N ALA A 109 5.61 -1.00 7.18
CA ALA A 109 6.34 -2.19 7.56
C ALA A 109 7.82 -2.09 7.22
N LEU A 110 8.68 -2.56 8.13
CA LEU A 110 10.12 -2.67 7.95
C LEU A 110 10.50 -4.14 7.73
N TYR A 111 11.22 -4.39 6.65
CA TYR A 111 11.73 -5.69 6.27
C TYR A 111 13.25 -5.70 6.30
N HIS A 112 13.82 -6.52 7.19
CA HIS A 112 15.25 -6.75 7.28
C HIS A 112 15.72 -7.71 6.17
N ASN A 113 16.84 -7.41 5.54
CA ASN A 113 17.46 -8.20 4.50
C ASN A 113 18.25 -9.36 5.13
N ASN A 114 17.89 -10.59 4.83
CA ASN A 114 18.56 -11.78 5.40
C ASN A 114 19.86 -12.18 4.66
N HIS A 115 20.35 -11.38 3.71
CA HIS A 115 21.56 -11.57 2.90
C HIS A 115 21.51 -12.79 1.94
N ASP A 116 20.40 -13.46 1.83
CA ASP A 116 20.19 -14.63 0.97
C ASP A 116 19.14 -14.40 -0.13
N GLY A 117 18.73 -13.14 -0.30
CA GLY A 117 17.67 -12.73 -1.23
C GLY A 117 16.27 -12.84 -0.62
N THR A 118 16.17 -13.09 0.68
CA THR A 118 14.91 -13.07 1.42
C THR A 118 14.88 -11.94 2.44
N PHE A 119 13.68 -11.62 2.93
CA PHE A 119 13.45 -10.55 3.90
C PHE A 119 12.58 -11.04 5.05
N THR A 120 12.80 -10.49 6.23
CA THR A 120 12.04 -10.78 7.44
C THR A 120 11.30 -9.50 7.91
N ASP A 121 10.00 -9.59 8.15
CA ASP A 121 9.24 -8.49 8.76
C ASP A 121 9.68 -8.28 10.22
N VAL A 122 10.28 -7.13 10.49
CA VAL A 122 10.76 -6.72 11.81
C VAL A 122 10.01 -5.52 12.36
N THR A 123 8.91 -5.13 11.76
CA THR A 123 8.14 -3.92 12.07
C THR A 123 7.83 -3.77 13.55
N ASP A 124 7.30 -4.82 14.18
CA ASP A 124 6.92 -4.78 15.60
C ASP A 124 8.14 -4.79 16.51
N LYS A 125 9.18 -5.56 16.17
CA LYS A 125 10.45 -5.60 16.91
C LYS A 125 11.17 -4.27 16.84
N ALA A 126 11.20 -3.65 15.67
CA ALA A 126 11.84 -2.36 15.45
C ALA A 126 11.03 -1.17 16.00
N GLY A 127 9.73 -1.34 16.26
CA GLY A 127 8.88 -0.27 16.81
C GLY A 127 8.44 0.78 15.80
N VAL A 128 8.44 0.48 14.49
CA VAL A 128 8.18 1.45 13.41
C VAL A 128 6.78 1.32 12.77
N GLY A 129 5.87 0.63 13.43
CA GLY A 129 4.53 0.35 12.92
C GLY A 129 3.44 1.34 13.34
N LYS A 130 3.76 2.61 13.65
CA LYS A 130 2.75 3.60 14.03
C LYS A 130 1.78 3.85 12.87
N PRO A 131 0.47 3.70 13.09
CA PRO A 131 -0.51 3.97 12.05
C PRO A 131 -0.60 5.46 11.72
N CYS A 132 -0.58 5.80 10.44
CA CYS A 132 -0.92 7.12 9.96
C CYS A 132 -1.44 7.03 8.52
N PHE A 133 -1.96 8.12 7.98
CA PHE A 133 -2.27 8.21 6.55
C PHE A 133 -0.99 8.64 5.82
N ALA A 134 -0.10 7.65 5.55
CA ALA A 134 1.22 7.95 5.02
C ALA A 134 1.17 8.30 3.53
N MET A 135 1.85 9.38 3.18
CA MET A 135 1.98 9.89 1.81
C MET A 135 3.32 9.50 1.19
N GLY A 136 4.35 9.32 2.02
CA GLY A 136 5.70 8.99 1.62
C GLY A 136 6.65 9.03 2.80
N GLY A 137 7.95 9.07 2.51
CA GLY A 137 8.94 9.20 3.57
C GLY A 137 10.34 9.49 3.04
N ALA A 138 11.26 9.72 3.97
CA ALA A 138 12.67 9.93 3.70
C ALA A 138 13.53 9.22 4.75
N VAL A 139 14.75 8.92 4.39
CA VAL A 139 15.79 8.38 5.27
C VAL A 139 16.89 9.42 5.43
N GLY A 140 17.37 9.62 6.62
CA GLY A 140 18.50 10.51 6.91
C GLY A 140 18.90 10.42 8.37
N ASP A 141 20.13 10.76 8.67
CA ASP A 141 20.64 10.89 10.03
C ASP A 141 20.36 12.34 10.48
N TYR A 142 19.22 12.54 11.21
CA TYR A 142 18.74 13.91 11.50
C TYR A 142 19.50 14.58 12.64
N ASP A 143 20.09 13.80 13.55
CA ASP A 143 20.83 14.30 14.72
C ASP A 143 22.34 14.03 14.67
N ASN A 144 22.80 13.46 13.53
CA ASN A 144 24.20 13.21 13.22
C ASN A 144 24.89 12.26 14.22
N ASP A 145 24.14 11.24 14.66
CA ASP A 145 24.66 10.18 15.53
C ASP A 145 25.27 8.99 14.76
N GLY A 146 25.14 9.01 13.42
CA GLY A 146 25.68 8.03 12.50
C GLY A 146 24.70 6.90 12.16
N TRP A 147 23.47 6.88 12.70
CA TRP A 147 22.43 5.90 12.38
C TRP A 147 21.36 6.50 11.47
N PRO A 148 20.89 5.76 10.48
CA PRO A 148 19.83 6.27 9.61
C PRO A 148 18.48 6.23 10.30
N ASP A 149 17.82 7.39 10.34
CA ASP A 149 16.47 7.59 10.87
C ASP A 149 15.43 7.51 9.76
N ILE A 150 14.16 7.34 10.14
CA ILE A 150 13.05 7.28 9.21
C ILE A 150 12.08 8.43 9.47
N TYR A 151 11.84 9.26 8.46
CA TYR A 151 10.81 10.28 8.47
C TYR A 151 9.65 9.86 7.56
N VAL A 152 8.43 9.80 8.10
CA VAL A 152 7.23 9.45 7.35
C VAL A 152 6.32 10.66 7.27
N THR A 153 6.00 11.09 6.06
CA THR A 153 5.03 12.16 5.83
C THR A 153 3.62 11.60 5.90
N CYS A 154 2.78 12.19 6.76
CA CYS A 154 1.42 11.72 6.99
C CYS A 154 0.43 12.88 6.89
N TYR A 155 -0.78 12.59 6.41
CA TYR A 155 -1.89 13.52 6.58
C TYR A 155 -2.30 13.55 8.06
N GLY A 156 -2.23 14.73 8.67
CA GLY A 156 -2.61 14.91 10.08
C GLY A 156 -1.49 14.71 11.10
N GLY A 157 -0.23 14.84 10.68
CA GLY A 157 0.95 14.81 11.56
C GLY A 157 1.98 13.77 11.13
N ASN A 158 3.20 14.23 10.92
CA ASN A 158 4.30 13.37 10.46
C ASN A 158 4.87 12.51 11.57
N VAL A 159 5.60 11.47 11.19
CA VAL A 159 6.29 10.58 12.12
C VAL A 159 7.78 10.65 11.88
N LEU A 160 8.55 10.88 12.95
CA LEU A 160 10.01 10.78 12.95
C LEU A 160 10.41 9.66 13.90
N TYR A 161 11.03 8.63 13.35
CA TYR A 161 11.61 7.53 14.09
C TYR A 161 13.12 7.74 14.21
N HIS A 162 13.60 7.92 15.43
CA HIS A 162 15.02 7.94 15.74
C HIS A 162 15.54 6.51 15.91
N ASN A 163 16.61 6.17 15.21
CA ASN A 163 17.26 4.87 15.29
C ASN A 163 18.11 4.79 16.56
N ASN A 164 17.82 3.82 17.43
CA ASN A 164 18.54 3.67 18.71
C ASN A 164 19.90 2.96 18.58
N GLY A 165 20.26 2.51 17.37
CA GLY A 165 21.51 1.79 17.11
C GLY A 165 21.54 0.34 17.61
N ASP A 166 20.41 -0.19 18.06
CA ASP A 166 20.25 -1.54 18.59
C ASP A 166 19.23 -2.39 17.81
N GLY A 167 18.86 -1.92 16.60
CA GLY A 167 17.85 -2.53 15.76
C GLY A 167 16.42 -2.13 16.11
N THR A 168 16.26 -1.14 16.98
CA THR A 168 14.96 -0.56 17.36
C THR A 168 14.92 0.94 17.08
N PHE A 169 13.70 1.49 17.04
CA PHE A 169 13.49 2.92 16.84
C PHE A 169 12.61 3.51 17.95
N THR A 170 12.80 4.78 18.20
CA THR A 170 11.96 5.58 19.09
C THR A 170 11.17 6.62 18.30
N ASP A 171 9.85 6.66 18.46
CA ASP A 171 9.04 7.76 17.91
C ASP A 171 9.34 9.06 18.66
N VAL A 172 10.03 9.97 18.00
CA VAL A 172 10.41 11.28 18.54
C VAL A 172 9.61 12.42 17.90
N SER A 173 8.56 12.12 17.15
CA SER A 173 7.75 13.08 16.37
C SER A 173 7.32 14.28 17.22
N LYS A 174 6.77 14.04 18.41
CA LYS A 174 6.31 15.08 19.32
C LYS A 174 7.48 15.93 19.86
N LYS A 175 8.58 15.28 20.24
CA LYS A 175 9.79 15.97 20.75
C LYS A 175 10.42 16.83 19.65
N ALA A 176 10.41 16.35 18.43
CA ALA A 176 10.93 17.06 17.26
C ALA A 176 9.96 18.12 16.71
N GLY A 177 8.72 18.17 17.18
CA GLY A 177 7.71 19.13 16.72
C GLY A 177 7.22 18.89 15.28
N VAL A 178 7.27 17.64 14.80
CA VAL A 178 6.85 17.29 13.43
C VAL A 178 5.46 16.63 13.37
N ASP A 179 4.84 16.40 14.52
CA ASP A 179 3.53 15.75 14.67
C ASP A 179 2.35 16.75 14.61
N ASP A 180 2.52 17.88 13.94
CA ASP A 180 1.47 18.90 13.81
C ASP A 180 0.25 18.32 13.05
N PRO A 181 -0.90 18.15 13.73
CA PRO A 181 -2.09 17.58 13.10
C PRO A 181 -2.72 18.48 12.03
N THR A 182 -2.30 19.74 11.96
CA THR A 182 -2.76 20.70 10.93
C THR A 182 -1.86 20.70 9.71
N ALA A 183 -0.69 20.05 9.76
CA ALA A 183 0.21 19.96 8.64
C ALA A 183 -0.42 19.11 7.52
N ILE A 184 -0.74 19.76 6.43
CA ILE A 184 -1.03 19.09 5.16
C ILE A 184 0.31 18.99 4.45
N THR A 185 0.98 17.88 4.64
CA THR A 185 2.28 17.65 3.99
C THR A 185 2.06 17.15 2.58
N GLY A 186 2.52 17.92 1.64
CA GLY A 186 2.75 17.53 0.26
C GLY A 186 4.23 17.44 0.00
#